data_55206ebfa56b084b154873a5c9aee36d
#
_entry.id   55206ebfa56b084b154873a5c9aee36d
#
_cell.length_a   1.000
_cell.length_b   1.000
_cell.length_c   1.000
_cell.angle_alpha   90.00
_cell.angle_beta   90.00
_cell.angle_gamma   90.00
#
_symmetry.space_group_name_H-M   'P 1'
#
loop_
_entity.id
_entity.type
_entity.pdbx_description
1 polymer ?
#
loop_
_entity_poly.entity_id
_entity_poly.type
_entity_poly.pdbx_seq_one_letter_code
_entity_poly.pdbx_strand_id
1 'polypeptide(L)'
;MKIVELDGYAANPGDLSWDAMKALGEFVLYDRTAPEDVVQRAKDADIILVNKVNVTKEVIEQLPKLKYIGVLATGYNVVDIAAAKTHGIVVSNIPAYSTDSVAQMTFAHILNMTNRIEHYAQLNREGRWSQNPDFCYWDTPLPEISGKVLGIVGLGNIGCKVARIAKDFGMDVFAFTSKNSADLPEGIQKTTLDGLFAVSDILSLHCPLTPDTHELINKDALKKMKKGALLVNTGRGQLVNEADVAAALKCGHLGGYGADVMCIEPPSADNPLFSQPNAFITPHIAWATKEARSRLLEVCVENVKAFIEGHPQNVVNK
;
A
#
# COMPACT_ATOMS: atom_id res chain seq x y z
N MET A 1 28.71 15.15 6.36
CA MET A 1 27.34 15.56 6.65
C MET A 1 26.79 14.68 7.77
N LYS A 2 25.91 15.24 8.61
CA LYS A 2 25.19 14.46 9.63
C LYS A 2 23.84 14.01 9.07
N ILE A 3 23.65 12.69 9.07
CA ILE A 3 22.46 12.00 8.56
C ILE A 3 21.71 11.41 9.75
N VAL A 4 20.44 11.74 9.92
CA VAL A 4 19.62 11.24 11.01
C VAL A 4 18.39 10.51 10.45
N GLU A 5 18.29 9.21 10.73
CA GLU A 5 17.09 8.41 10.47
C GLU A 5 16.20 8.46 11.72
N LEU A 6 14.96 8.92 11.56
CA LEU A 6 14.07 9.21 12.70
C LEU A 6 13.15 8.05 13.10
N ASP A 7 12.87 7.12 12.19
CA ASP A 7 11.92 6.00 12.42
C ASP A 7 12.29 4.74 11.63
N GLY A 8 13.56 4.35 11.68
CA GLY A 8 14.13 3.30 10.84
C GLY A 8 13.65 1.88 11.12
N TYR A 9 13.00 1.61 12.27
CA TYR A 9 12.60 0.25 12.65
C TYR A 9 11.67 -0.41 11.62
N ALA A 10 10.70 0.32 11.07
CA ALA A 10 9.77 -0.24 10.10
C ALA A 10 10.46 -0.65 8.80
N ALA A 11 11.46 0.14 8.36
CA ALA A 11 12.24 -0.18 7.15
C ALA A 11 13.28 -1.29 7.40
N ASN A 12 13.84 -1.35 8.60
CA ASN A 12 14.86 -2.33 8.97
C ASN A 12 14.77 -2.70 10.46
N PRO A 13 14.00 -3.74 10.81
CA PRO A 13 13.90 -4.20 12.21
C PRO A 13 15.15 -4.98 12.70
N GLY A 14 16.27 -4.94 11.95
CA GLY A 14 17.53 -5.59 12.30
C GLY A 14 17.95 -6.73 11.36
N ASP A 15 17.20 -6.98 10.29
CA ASP A 15 17.49 -8.03 9.31
C ASP A 15 18.16 -7.52 8.02
N LEU A 16 18.43 -6.22 7.93
CA LEU A 16 19.16 -5.56 6.84
C LEU A 16 20.31 -4.70 7.41
N SER A 17 21.28 -4.29 6.56
CA SER A 17 22.39 -3.45 6.98
C SER A 17 22.18 -1.97 6.65
N TRP A 18 22.62 -1.08 7.55
CA TRP A 18 22.77 0.35 7.32
C TRP A 18 24.22 0.76 6.94
N ASP A 19 25.13 -0.19 6.69
CA ASP A 19 26.55 0.12 6.50
C ASP A 19 26.82 0.99 5.27
N ALA A 20 26.05 0.81 4.19
CA ALA A 20 26.14 1.68 3.02
C ALA A 20 25.74 3.13 3.34
N MET A 21 24.75 3.34 4.23
CA MET A 21 24.35 4.69 4.68
C MET A 21 25.39 5.30 5.60
N LYS A 22 25.95 4.51 6.53
CA LYS A 22 27.03 4.93 7.44
C LYS A 22 28.29 5.39 6.68
N ALA A 23 28.54 4.80 5.51
CA ALA A 23 29.68 5.20 4.67
C ALA A 23 29.54 6.60 4.05
N LEU A 24 28.34 7.19 4.03
CA LEU A 24 28.08 8.50 3.45
C LEU A 24 28.29 9.67 4.43
N GLY A 25 28.40 9.41 5.73
CA GLY A 25 28.60 10.46 6.73
C GLY A 25 28.39 9.99 8.17
N GLU A 26 28.29 10.96 9.09
CA GLU A 26 27.91 10.69 10.48
C GLU A 26 26.44 10.25 10.50
N PHE A 27 26.18 8.95 10.68
CA PHE A 27 24.84 8.37 10.66
C PHE A 27 24.32 8.08 12.07
N VAL A 28 23.18 8.66 12.41
CA VAL A 28 22.46 8.43 13.66
C VAL A 28 21.12 7.78 13.34
N LEU A 29 20.82 6.65 13.98
CA LEU A 29 19.60 5.87 13.79
C LEU A 29 18.74 5.90 15.04
N TYR A 30 17.48 6.28 14.87
CA TYR A 30 16.43 6.08 15.86
C TYR A 30 15.41 5.09 15.33
N ASP A 31 15.07 4.10 16.13
CA ASP A 31 14.04 3.11 15.78
C ASP A 31 12.67 3.77 15.62
N ARG A 32 12.34 4.66 16.52
CA ARG A 32 11.07 5.41 16.56
C ARG A 32 11.33 6.79 17.17
N THR A 33 10.60 7.81 16.69
CA THR A 33 10.68 9.18 17.22
C THR A 33 9.28 9.70 17.50
N ALA A 34 9.03 10.08 18.74
CA ALA A 34 7.78 10.73 19.14
C ALA A 34 7.71 12.15 18.52
N PRO A 35 6.52 12.67 18.21
CA PRO A 35 6.38 13.99 17.58
C PRO A 35 7.12 15.12 18.32
N GLU A 36 7.12 15.11 19.64
CA GLU A 36 7.80 16.08 20.51
C GLU A 36 9.33 16.00 20.44
N ASP A 37 9.88 14.85 20.06
CA ASP A 37 11.32 14.62 20.00
C ASP A 37 11.94 14.96 18.63
N VAL A 38 11.13 15.14 17.58
CA VAL A 38 11.59 15.29 16.18
C VAL A 38 12.59 16.42 16.06
N VAL A 39 12.27 17.60 16.56
CA VAL A 39 13.14 18.78 16.47
C VAL A 39 14.45 18.56 17.23
N GLN A 40 14.38 18.02 18.45
CA GLN A 40 15.57 17.78 19.27
C GLN A 40 16.54 16.81 18.61
N ARG A 41 16.02 15.73 18.02
CA ARG A 41 16.84 14.70 17.35
C ARG A 41 17.42 15.17 16.02
N ALA A 42 16.68 16.02 15.29
CA ALA A 42 17.06 16.51 13.96
C ALA A 42 17.82 17.84 13.96
N LYS A 43 17.89 18.60 15.07
CA LYS A 43 18.39 20.00 15.14
C LYS A 43 19.76 20.24 14.52
N ASP A 44 20.64 19.25 14.55
CA ASP A 44 22.00 19.33 14.01
C ASP A 44 22.20 18.54 12.71
N ALA A 45 21.13 17.97 12.14
CA ALA A 45 21.19 17.20 10.93
C ALA A 45 21.30 18.08 9.67
N ASP A 46 22.16 17.67 8.74
CA ASP A 46 22.15 18.15 7.36
C ASP A 46 21.08 17.42 6.53
N ILE A 47 20.85 16.15 6.87
CA ILE A 47 19.97 15.21 6.17
C ILE A 47 19.11 14.51 7.21
N ILE A 48 17.81 14.49 7.03
CA ILE A 48 16.91 13.60 7.76
C ILE A 48 16.29 12.55 6.83
N LEU A 49 16.10 11.35 7.36
CA LEU A 49 15.40 10.26 6.72
C LEU A 49 14.18 9.93 7.57
N VAL A 50 13.03 9.72 6.92
CA VAL A 50 11.76 9.46 7.61
C VAL A 50 10.90 8.47 6.83
N ASN A 51 10.15 7.61 7.53
CA ASN A 51 9.11 6.76 6.92
C ASN A 51 7.71 7.29 7.24
N LYS A 52 7.38 7.48 8.51
CA LYS A 52 6.06 7.91 9.02
C LYS A 52 6.13 9.12 9.96
N VAL A 53 7.30 9.56 10.37
CA VAL A 53 7.45 10.78 11.16
C VAL A 53 7.01 11.98 10.32
N ASN A 54 6.11 12.79 10.88
CA ASN A 54 5.62 14.01 10.22
C ASN A 54 6.66 15.13 10.32
N VAL A 55 7.03 15.70 9.18
CA VAL A 55 7.92 16.86 9.05
C VAL A 55 7.08 18.03 8.57
N THR A 56 6.40 18.69 9.50
CA THR A 56 5.54 19.85 9.25
C THR A 56 6.36 21.11 9.02
N LYS A 57 5.68 22.19 8.61
CA LYS A 57 6.28 23.53 8.48
C LYS A 57 6.97 23.96 9.78
N GLU A 58 6.29 23.78 10.93
CA GLU A 58 6.80 24.17 12.24
C GLU A 58 8.07 23.41 12.64
N VAL A 59 8.19 22.16 12.22
CA VAL A 59 9.40 21.34 12.38
C VAL A 59 10.52 21.89 11.50
N ILE A 60 10.24 22.14 10.22
CA ILE A 60 11.22 22.65 9.24
C ILE A 60 11.81 23.98 9.70
N GLU A 61 10.98 24.92 10.17
CA GLU A 61 11.42 26.24 10.65
C GLU A 61 12.40 26.18 11.83
N GLN A 62 12.40 25.08 12.60
CA GLN A 62 13.30 24.86 13.74
C GLN A 62 14.58 24.09 13.38
N LEU A 63 14.77 23.72 12.09
CA LEU A 63 15.91 22.93 11.62
C LEU A 63 16.79 23.73 10.63
N PRO A 64 17.52 24.79 11.09
CA PRO A 64 18.22 25.72 10.20
C PRO A 64 19.40 25.09 9.43
N LYS A 65 19.89 23.90 9.83
CA LYS A 65 20.97 23.19 9.12
C LYS A 65 20.46 22.21 8.08
N LEU A 66 19.16 21.90 8.08
CA LEU A 66 18.56 20.88 7.24
C LEU A 66 18.60 21.27 5.76
N LYS A 67 19.11 20.39 4.92
CA LYS A 67 19.27 20.60 3.46
C LYS A 67 18.52 19.56 2.65
N TYR A 68 18.24 18.40 3.25
CA TYR A 68 17.62 17.26 2.54
C TYR A 68 16.72 16.44 3.46
N ILE A 69 15.58 16.02 2.89
CA ILE A 69 14.65 15.08 3.51
C ILE A 69 14.47 13.89 2.57
N GLY A 70 14.87 12.70 3.00
CA GLY A 70 14.61 11.43 2.31
C GLY A 70 13.40 10.74 2.91
N VAL A 71 12.34 10.54 2.10
CA VAL A 71 11.17 9.79 2.56
C VAL A 71 11.32 8.33 2.17
N LEU A 72 11.41 7.42 3.14
CA LEU A 72 11.54 5.98 2.96
C LEU A 72 10.19 5.35 2.59
N ALA A 73 9.56 5.89 1.56
CA ALA A 73 8.28 5.43 1.03
C ALA A 73 8.05 5.99 -0.39
N THR A 74 7.09 5.42 -1.11
CA THR A 74 6.58 6.03 -2.35
C THR A 74 5.70 7.26 -2.05
N GLY A 75 4.82 7.18 -1.05
CA GLY A 75 4.02 8.32 -0.60
C GLY A 75 4.85 9.24 0.31
N TYR A 76 4.72 10.55 0.13
CA TYR A 76 5.50 11.59 0.83
C TYR A 76 4.64 12.63 1.55
N ASN A 77 3.40 12.29 1.82
CA ASN A 77 2.43 13.16 2.51
C ASN A 77 2.80 13.45 3.99
N VAL A 78 3.81 12.80 4.53
CA VAL A 78 4.37 13.07 5.87
C VAL A 78 5.25 14.34 5.89
N VAL A 79 5.62 14.91 4.74
CA VAL A 79 6.45 16.10 4.64
C VAL A 79 5.64 17.27 4.07
N ASP A 80 5.71 18.44 4.69
CA ASP A 80 5.24 19.69 4.09
C ASP A 80 6.21 20.12 2.97
N ILE A 81 5.86 19.72 1.75
CA ILE A 81 6.69 19.93 0.56
C ILE A 81 6.80 21.43 0.22
N ALA A 82 5.73 22.20 0.45
CA ALA A 82 5.71 23.64 0.16
C ALA A 82 6.65 24.40 1.11
N ALA A 83 6.59 24.06 2.41
CA ALA A 83 7.52 24.61 3.40
C ALA A 83 8.96 24.20 3.10
N ALA A 84 9.23 22.93 2.79
CA ALA A 84 10.57 22.46 2.43
C ALA A 84 11.13 23.23 1.21
N LYS A 85 10.32 23.41 0.16
CA LYS A 85 10.72 24.18 -1.02
C LYS A 85 11.06 25.64 -0.67
N THR A 86 10.25 26.28 0.17
CA THR A 86 10.46 27.68 0.60
C THR A 86 11.78 27.84 1.37
N HIS A 87 12.20 26.82 2.11
CA HIS A 87 13.46 26.79 2.87
C HIS A 87 14.65 26.25 2.07
N GLY A 88 14.48 25.96 0.77
CA GLY A 88 15.55 25.44 -0.07
C GLY A 88 15.95 24.00 0.26
N ILE A 89 15.10 23.24 0.96
CA ILE A 89 15.33 21.86 1.34
C ILE A 89 14.86 20.94 0.22
N VAL A 90 15.72 20.06 -0.26
CA VAL A 90 15.38 19.05 -1.26
C VAL A 90 14.64 17.90 -0.59
N VAL A 91 13.51 17.47 -1.17
CA VAL A 91 12.75 16.31 -0.70
C VAL A 91 12.74 15.24 -1.79
N SER A 92 13.20 14.03 -1.46
CA SER A 92 13.13 12.88 -2.35
C SER A 92 12.32 11.74 -1.73
N ASN A 93 11.67 10.96 -2.59
CA ASN A 93 10.96 9.74 -2.20
C ASN A 93 11.61 8.50 -2.82
N ILE A 94 11.02 7.32 -2.60
CA ILE A 94 11.49 6.06 -3.18
C ILE A 94 10.37 5.48 -4.05
N PRO A 95 10.39 5.73 -5.37
CA PRO A 95 9.36 5.21 -6.26
C PRO A 95 9.55 3.71 -6.55
N ALA A 96 8.43 3.01 -6.78
CA ALA A 96 8.34 1.67 -7.37
C ALA A 96 9.09 0.52 -6.65
N TYR A 97 9.67 0.71 -5.47
CA TYR A 97 10.44 -0.32 -4.77
C TYR A 97 9.61 -1.54 -4.35
N SER A 98 8.32 -1.36 -4.09
CA SER A 98 7.41 -2.38 -3.56
C SER A 98 6.42 -2.94 -4.59
N THR A 99 6.59 -2.63 -5.88
CA THR A 99 5.61 -3.01 -6.92
C THR A 99 5.28 -4.50 -6.91
N ASP A 100 6.28 -5.37 -6.87
CA ASP A 100 6.10 -6.83 -6.88
C ASP A 100 5.47 -7.32 -5.57
N SER A 101 5.92 -6.78 -4.44
CA SER A 101 5.43 -7.12 -3.12
C SER A 101 3.94 -6.75 -2.95
N VAL A 102 3.53 -5.56 -3.39
CA VAL A 102 2.13 -5.13 -3.33
C VAL A 102 1.25 -5.96 -4.28
N ALA A 103 1.74 -6.28 -5.48
CA ALA A 103 1.02 -7.17 -6.38
C ALA A 103 0.85 -8.58 -5.79
N GLN A 104 1.87 -9.12 -5.13
CA GLN A 104 1.79 -10.38 -4.39
C GLN A 104 0.74 -10.33 -3.28
N MET A 105 0.72 -9.27 -2.46
CA MET A 105 -0.29 -9.11 -1.40
C MET A 105 -1.70 -8.99 -1.97
N THR A 106 -1.87 -8.27 -3.09
CA THR A 106 -3.16 -8.19 -3.79
C THR A 106 -3.69 -9.58 -4.14
N PHE A 107 -2.85 -10.45 -4.73
CA PHE A 107 -3.23 -11.82 -5.04
C PHE A 107 -3.36 -12.71 -3.81
N ALA A 108 -2.59 -12.47 -2.75
CA ALA A 108 -2.78 -13.17 -1.49
C ALA A 108 -4.19 -12.94 -0.92
N HIS A 109 -4.68 -11.69 -0.94
CA HIS A 109 -6.06 -11.38 -0.55
C HIS A 109 -7.09 -12.02 -1.49
N ILE A 110 -6.91 -11.94 -2.81
CA ILE A 110 -7.82 -12.57 -3.79
C ILE A 110 -7.91 -14.08 -3.53
N LEU A 111 -6.76 -14.75 -3.44
CA LEU A 111 -6.68 -16.20 -3.24
C LEU A 111 -7.17 -16.62 -1.85
N ASN A 112 -6.94 -15.81 -0.82
CA ASN A 112 -7.50 -16.10 0.51
C ASN A 112 -9.03 -16.02 0.50
N MET A 113 -9.63 -15.02 -0.14
CA MET A 113 -11.08 -14.89 -0.24
C MET A 113 -11.72 -16.01 -1.07
N THR A 114 -11.05 -16.50 -2.10
CA THR A 114 -11.59 -17.54 -3.01
C THR A 114 -11.33 -18.95 -2.51
N ASN A 115 -10.14 -19.23 -1.97
CA ASN A 115 -9.75 -20.59 -1.54
C ASN A 115 -9.90 -20.81 -0.02
N ARG A 116 -9.99 -19.73 0.80
CA ARG A 116 -10.16 -19.80 2.25
C ARG A 116 -9.13 -20.69 2.97
N ILE A 117 -7.88 -20.60 2.55
CA ILE A 117 -6.81 -21.51 2.99
C ILE A 117 -6.66 -21.51 4.52
N GLU A 118 -6.65 -20.31 5.15
CA GLU A 118 -6.51 -20.19 6.59
C GLU A 118 -7.68 -20.83 7.34
N HIS A 119 -8.92 -20.63 6.88
CA HIS A 119 -10.12 -21.20 7.45
C HIS A 119 -10.04 -22.74 7.49
N TYR A 120 -9.74 -23.36 6.35
CA TYR A 120 -9.62 -24.83 6.30
C TYR A 120 -8.41 -25.36 7.07
N ALA A 121 -7.29 -24.62 7.03
CA ALA A 121 -6.11 -24.99 7.82
C ALA A 121 -6.41 -24.98 9.34
N GLN A 122 -7.16 -23.98 9.82
CA GLN A 122 -7.57 -23.90 11.22
C GLN A 122 -8.51 -25.04 11.60
N LEU A 123 -9.57 -25.29 10.83
CA LEU A 123 -10.50 -26.38 11.08
C LEU A 123 -9.81 -27.76 11.09
N ASN A 124 -8.79 -27.95 10.24
CA ASN A 124 -8.02 -29.18 10.20
C ASN A 124 -7.14 -29.35 11.44
N ARG A 125 -6.56 -28.27 12.00
CA ARG A 125 -5.85 -28.32 13.30
C ARG A 125 -6.80 -28.70 14.44
N GLU A 126 -8.07 -28.33 14.35
CA GLU A 126 -9.12 -28.69 15.29
C GLU A 126 -9.68 -30.11 15.09
N GLY A 127 -9.14 -30.85 14.12
CA GLY A 127 -9.45 -32.27 13.88
C GLY A 127 -10.69 -32.52 13.01
N ARG A 128 -11.27 -31.48 12.38
CA ARG A 128 -12.48 -31.62 11.57
C ARG A 128 -12.31 -32.60 10.41
N TRP A 129 -11.20 -32.52 9.67
CA TRP A 129 -10.98 -33.44 8.54
C TRP A 129 -10.80 -34.88 9.00
N SER A 130 -10.07 -35.10 10.09
CA SER A 130 -9.86 -36.45 10.64
C SER A 130 -11.15 -37.12 11.11
N GLN A 131 -12.20 -36.36 11.40
CA GLN A 131 -13.52 -36.84 11.84
C GLN A 131 -14.56 -36.78 10.71
N ASN A 132 -14.18 -36.32 9.50
CA ASN A 132 -15.10 -36.21 8.38
C ASN A 132 -15.37 -37.61 7.77
N PRO A 133 -16.63 -37.95 7.46
CA PRO A 133 -16.95 -39.24 6.84
C PRO A 133 -16.43 -39.37 5.40
N ASP A 134 -16.26 -38.22 4.70
CA ASP A 134 -15.78 -38.21 3.33
C ASP A 134 -14.29 -37.80 3.27
N PHE A 135 -13.62 -38.09 2.15
CA PHE A 135 -12.21 -37.79 1.95
C PHE A 135 -11.94 -36.27 1.85
N CYS A 136 -12.97 -35.43 1.66
CA CYS A 136 -12.90 -33.99 1.58
C CYS A 136 -14.14 -33.33 2.17
N TYR A 137 -14.06 -32.01 2.43
CA TYR A 137 -15.21 -31.20 2.82
C TYR A 137 -15.00 -29.73 2.41
N TRP A 138 -16.09 -29.00 2.25
CA TRP A 138 -16.10 -27.55 2.08
C TRP A 138 -17.36 -26.97 2.73
N ASP A 139 -17.24 -25.74 3.27
CA ASP A 139 -18.35 -25.09 3.97
C ASP A 139 -19.13 -24.13 3.08
N THR A 140 -18.47 -23.62 2.05
CA THR A 140 -19.02 -22.65 1.10
C THR A 140 -18.52 -22.98 -0.31
N PRO A 141 -19.26 -22.61 -1.35
CA PRO A 141 -18.75 -22.74 -2.72
C PRO A 141 -17.40 -22.02 -2.86
N LEU A 142 -16.43 -22.70 -3.45
CA LEU A 142 -15.10 -22.18 -3.75
C LEU A 142 -15.09 -21.71 -5.20
N PRO A 143 -15.02 -20.38 -5.45
CA PRO A 143 -15.02 -19.88 -6.83
C PRO A 143 -13.63 -20.04 -7.46
N GLU A 144 -13.62 -20.46 -8.72
CA GLU A 144 -12.44 -20.38 -9.58
C GLU A 144 -12.32 -18.97 -10.15
N ILE A 145 -11.10 -18.42 -10.21
CA ILE A 145 -10.87 -17.06 -10.72
C ILE A 145 -10.65 -17.00 -12.23
N SER A 146 -10.31 -18.12 -12.87
CA SER A 146 -10.22 -18.21 -14.34
C SER A 146 -11.57 -17.86 -14.98
N GLY A 147 -11.55 -17.06 -16.05
CA GLY A 147 -12.74 -16.56 -16.72
C GLY A 147 -13.52 -15.50 -15.93
N LYS A 148 -13.07 -15.07 -14.75
CA LYS A 148 -13.64 -13.95 -13.99
C LYS A 148 -13.05 -12.62 -14.45
N VAL A 149 -13.83 -11.56 -14.25
CA VAL A 149 -13.41 -10.19 -14.56
C VAL A 149 -12.69 -9.58 -13.36
N LEU A 150 -11.41 -9.20 -13.55
CA LEU A 150 -10.69 -8.31 -12.63
C LEU A 150 -10.82 -6.86 -13.11
N GLY A 151 -11.49 -6.03 -12.33
CA GLY A 151 -11.51 -4.58 -12.50
C GLY A 151 -10.36 -3.93 -11.75
N ILE A 152 -9.64 -3.02 -12.41
CA ILE A 152 -8.51 -2.29 -11.83
C ILE A 152 -8.78 -0.79 -11.87
N VAL A 153 -8.79 -0.15 -10.70
CA VAL A 153 -8.82 1.31 -10.61
C VAL A 153 -7.39 1.82 -10.47
N GLY A 154 -6.88 2.45 -11.53
CA GLY A 154 -5.49 2.94 -11.57
C GLY A 154 -4.50 1.94 -12.16
N LEU A 155 -4.02 2.23 -13.38
CA LEU A 155 -3.09 1.37 -14.11
C LEU A 155 -1.65 1.96 -14.10
N GLY A 156 -1.13 2.23 -12.88
CA GLY A 156 0.27 2.57 -12.63
C GLY A 156 1.16 1.31 -12.60
N ASN A 157 2.34 1.39 -11.99
CA ASN A 157 3.28 0.26 -11.91
C ASN A 157 2.64 -0.97 -11.24
N ILE A 158 1.98 -0.78 -10.08
CA ILE A 158 1.33 -1.85 -9.34
C ILE A 158 0.14 -2.41 -10.15
N GLY A 159 -0.77 -1.55 -10.61
CA GLY A 159 -1.94 -1.98 -11.38
C GLY A 159 -1.56 -2.74 -12.65
N CYS A 160 -0.51 -2.33 -13.37
CA CYS A 160 0.01 -3.08 -14.52
C CYS A 160 0.58 -4.46 -14.14
N LYS A 161 1.26 -4.56 -12.99
CA LYS A 161 1.78 -5.85 -12.49
C LYS A 161 0.65 -6.78 -12.10
N VAL A 162 -0.35 -6.27 -11.36
CA VAL A 162 -1.56 -7.01 -10.98
C VAL A 162 -2.33 -7.48 -12.22
N ALA A 163 -2.50 -6.61 -13.21
CA ALA A 163 -3.17 -6.97 -14.47
C ALA A 163 -2.48 -8.13 -15.20
N ARG A 164 -1.14 -8.12 -15.24
CA ARG A 164 -0.37 -9.20 -15.87
C ARG A 164 -0.59 -10.54 -15.16
N ILE A 165 -0.46 -10.54 -13.83
CA ILE A 165 -0.68 -11.77 -13.02
C ILE A 165 -2.11 -12.27 -13.19
N ALA A 166 -3.11 -11.39 -13.25
CA ALA A 166 -4.50 -11.76 -13.48
C ALA A 166 -4.70 -12.48 -14.82
N LYS A 167 -4.04 -12.00 -15.87
CA LYS A 167 -4.08 -12.65 -17.18
C LYS A 167 -3.46 -14.06 -17.15
N ASP A 168 -2.35 -14.24 -16.41
CA ASP A 168 -1.71 -15.54 -16.25
C ASP A 168 -2.61 -16.52 -15.47
N PHE A 169 -3.54 -16.02 -14.64
CA PHE A 169 -4.63 -16.80 -14.02
C PHE A 169 -5.84 -17.02 -14.94
N GLY A 170 -5.80 -16.55 -16.19
CA GLY A 170 -6.91 -16.70 -17.12
C GLY A 170 -8.08 -15.74 -16.88
N MET A 171 -7.86 -14.62 -16.17
CA MET A 171 -8.89 -13.60 -15.94
C MET A 171 -9.01 -12.62 -17.10
N ASP A 172 -10.22 -12.09 -17.32
CA ASP A 172 -10.43 -10.91 -18.14
C ASP A 172 -10.12 -9.64 -17.35
N VAL A 173 -9.35 -8.71 -17.92
CA VAL A 173 -8.90 -7.52 -17.20
C VAL A 173 -9.49 -6.25 -17.81
N PHE A 174 -10.21 -5.49 -16.98
CA PHE A 174 -10.71 -4.16 -17.29
C PHE A 174 -10.06 -3.12 -16.39
N ALA A 175 -9.81 -1.91 -16.91
CA ALA A 175 -9.20 -0.84 -16.15
C ALA A 175 -9.91 0.50 -16.32
N PHE A 176 -10.04 1.23 -15.21
CA PHE A 176 -10.27 2.66 -15.20
C PHE A 176 -8.95 3.38 -14.97
N THR A 177 -8.52 4.16 -15.93
CA THR A 177 -7.20 4.81 -15.95
C THR A 177 -7.20 6.08 -16.80
N SER A 178 -6.33 7.02 -16.48
CA SER A 178 -6.07 8.22 -17.29
C SER A 178 -5.29 7.93 -18.58
N LYS A 179 -4.63 6.76 -18.70
CA LYS A 179 -3.90 6.39 -19.92
C LYS A 179 -4.82 6.30 -21.12
N ASN A 180 -4.30 6.61 -22.31
CA ASN A 180 -5.04 6.38 -23.54
C ASN A 180 -5.17 4.87 -23.84
N SER A 181 -6.21 4.48 -24.55
CA SER A 181 -6.43 3.05 -24.89
C SER A 181 -5.26 2.45 -25.69
N ALA A 182 -4.59 3.23 -26.51
CA ALA A 182 -3.43 2.80 -27.28
C ALA A 182 -2.18 2.53 -26.41
N ASP A 183 -2.12 3.11 -25.21
CA ASP A 183 -0.98 2.97 -24.29
C ASP A 183 -1.20 1.83 -23.27
N LEU A 184 -2.30 1.09 -23.38
CA LEU A 184 -2.59 -0.01 -22.48
C LEU A 184 -1.77 -1.26 -22.86
N PRO A 185 -1.31 -2.03 -21.87
CA PRO A 185 -0.75 -3.35 -22.13
C PRO A 185 -1.77 -4.25 -22.85
N GLU A 186 -1.26 -5.14 -23.69
CA GLU A 186 -2.07 -6.07 -24.49
C GLU A 186 -3.06 -6.87 -23.60
N GLY A 187 -4.30 -6.95 -24.07
CA GLY A 187 -5.38 -7.71 -23.43
C GLY A 187 -5.97 -7.04 -22.20
N ILE A 188 -5.72 -5.75 -21.97
CA ILE A 188 -6.41 -4.94 -20.96
C ILE A 188 -7.42 -4.03 -21.66
N GLN A 189 -8.65 -4.04 -21.19
CA GLN A 189 -9.72 -3.22 -21.75
C GLN A 189 -9.95 -1.98 -20.90
N LYS A 190 -10.02 -0.80 -21.54
CA LYS A 190 -10.38 0.44 -20.85
C LYS A 190 -11.90 0.57 -20.74
N THR A 191 -12.38 1.01 -19.58
CA THR A 191 -13.81 1.29 -19.38
C THR A 191 -14.01 2.52 -18.50
N THR A 192 -15.26 3.00 -18.40
CA THR A 192 -15.64 4.03 -17.42
C THR A 192 -15.63 3.45 -16.00
N LEU A 193 -15.63 4.30 -14.99
CA LEU A 193 -15.68 3.84 -13.60
C LEU A 193 -16.96 3.05 -13.30
N ASP A 194 -18.11 3.55 -13.75
CA ASP A 194 -19.41 2.86 -13.59
C ASP A 194 -19.44 1.52 -14.35
N GLY A 195 -18.90 1.50 -15.57
CA GLY A 195 -18.75 0.27 -16.34
C GLY A 195 -17.86 -0.73 -15.62
N LEU A 196 -16.76 -0.27 -15.00
CA LEU A 196 -15.84 -1.12 -14.22
C LEU A 196 -16.57 -1.76 -13.02
N PHE A 197 -17.34 -0.97 -12.26
CA PHE A 197 -18.14 -1.49 -11.14
C PHE A 197 -19.13 -2.57 -11.61
N ALA A 198 -19.82 -2.34 -12.72
CA ALA A 198 -20.85 -3.25 -13.21
C ALA A 198 -20.31 -4.59 -13.72
N VAL A 199 -19.09 -4.62 -14.29
CA VAL A 199 -18.52 -5.84 -14.90
C VAL A 199 -17.63 -6.65 -13.99
N SER A 200 -17.09 -6.06 -12.93
CA SER A 200 -16.07 -6.69 -12.09
C SER A 200 -16.65 -7.78 -11.19
N ASP A 201 -16.06 -8.96 -11.24
CA ASP A 201 -16.22 -10.00 -10.21
C ASP A 201 -15.28 -9.74 -9.03
N ILE A 202 -14.10 -9.19 -9.32
CA ILE A 202 -13.11 -8.73 -8.34
C ILE A 202 -12.71 -7.31 -8.74
N LEU A 203 -12.76 -6.36 -7.80
CA LEU A 203 -12.32 -4.97 -8.00
C LEU A 203 -11.07 -4.71 -7.15
N SER A 204 -10.00 -4.19 -7.74
CA SER A 204 -8.74 -3.88 -7.05
C SER A 204 -8.34 -2.42 -7.22
N LEU A 205 -7.98 -1.77 -6.11
CA LEU A 205 -7.70 -0.34 -6.06
C LEU A 205 -6.19 -0.09 -6.06
N HIS A 206 -5.69 0.63 -7.09
CA HIS A 206 -4.28 0.98 -7.30
C HIS A 206 -4.11 2.44 -7.74
N CYS A 207 -5.14 3.28 -7.53
CA CYS A 207 -5.08 4.71 -7.78
C CYS A 207 -4.48 5.47 -6.58
N PRO A 208 -3.93 6.67 -6.79
CA PRO A 208 -3.54 7.56 -5.69
C PRO A 208 -4.78 8.07 -4.94
N LEU A 209 -4.59 8.44 -3.67
CA LEU A 209 -5.58 9.21 -2.92
C LEU A 209 -5.51 10.68 -3.33
N THR A 210 -6.62 11.18 -3.83
CA THR A 210 -6.84 12.58 -4.21
C THR A 210 -8.23 13.02 -3.74
N PRO A 211 -8.59 14.30 -3.79
CA PRO A 211 -9.97 14.71 -3.50
C PRO A 211 -11.02 13.95 -4.32
N ASP A 212 -10.72 13.64 -5.59
CA ASP A 212 -11.64 12.92 -6.47
C ASP A 212 -11.73 11.42 -6.20
N THR A 213 -10.74 10.83 -5.54
CA THR A 213 -10.70 9.40 -5.21
C THR A 213 -10.97 9.11 -3.73
N HIS A 214 -11.10 10.14 -2.90
CA HIS A 214 -11.52 9.99 -1.51
C HIS A 214 -12.91 9.37 -1.45
N GLU A 215 -13.04 8.27 -0.67
CA GLU A 215 -14.28 7.48 -0.58
C GLU A 215 -14.87 7.10 -1.96
N LEU A 216 -13.98 6.81 -2.93
CA LEU A 216 -14.39 6.33 -4.26
C LEU A 216 -15.31 5.12 -4.16
N ILE A 217 -15.05 4.24 -3.19
CA ILE A 217 -15.90 3.10 -2.86
C ILE A 217 -16.77 3.46 -1.66
N ASN A 218 -17.92 3.99 -1.95
CA ASN A 218 -18.98 4.35 -1.02
C ASN A 218 -20.25 3.54 -1.32
N LYS A 219 -21.31 3.80 -0.58
CA LYS A 219 -22.61 3.12 -0.72
C LYS A 219 -23.14 3.10 -2.17
N ASP A 220 -22.96 4.19 -2.92
CA ASP A 220 -23.51 4.28 -4.27
C ASP A 220 -22.63 3.54 -5.29
N ALA A 221 -21.30 3.55 -5.11
CA ALA A 221 -20.38 2.71 -5.87
C ALA A 221 -20.66 1.22 -5.62
N LEU A 222 -20.83 0.83 -4.36
CA LEU A 222 -21.11 -0.55 -3.96
C LEU A 222 -22.41 -1.07 -4.59
N LYS A 223 -23.48 -0.26 -4.67
CA LYS A 223 -24.73 -0.64 -5.35
C LYS A 223 -24.56 -0.96 -6.84
N LYS A 224 -23.55 -0.37 -7.50
CA LYS A 224 -23.27 -0.61 -8.93
C LYS A 224 -22.45 -1.88 -9.14
N MET A 225 -21.79 -2.40 -8.09
CA MET A 225 -21.00 -3.62 -8.15
C MET A 225 -21.90 -4.86 -8.22
N LYS A 226 -21.37 -5.92 -8.81
CA LYS A 226 -22.06 -7.22 -8.81
C LYS A 226 -22.30 -7.71 -7.39
N LYS A 227 -23.46 -8.32 -7.15
CA LYS A 227 -23.71 -9.04 -5.90
C LYS A 227 -22.70 -10.19 -5.75
N GLY A 228 -22.04 -10.26 -4.62
CA GLY A 228 -21.01 -11.24 -4.33
C GLY A 228 -19.63 -10.87 -4.88
N ALA A 229 -19.45 -9.68 -5.46
CA ALA A 229 -18.15 -9.21 -5.91
C ALA A 229 -17.15 -9.11 -4.74
N LEU A 230 -15.86 -9.29 -5.06
CA LEU A 230 -14.77 -9.11 -4.10
C LEU A 230 -14.12 -7.74 -4.30
N LEU A 231 -13.73 -7.10 -3.21
CA LEU A 231 -13.01 -5.83 -3.22
C LEU A 231 -11.62 -6.00 -2.61
N VAL A 232 -10.59 -5.44 -3.24
CA VAL A 232 -9.22 -5.43 -2.72
C VAL A 232 -8.68 -4.01 -2.67
N ASN A 233 -8.13 -3.61 -1.52
CA ASN A 233 -7.48 -2.31 -1.33
C ASN A 233 -6.09 -2.47 -0.70
N THR A 234 -5.06 -2.37 -1.53
CA THR A 234 -3.65 -2.31 -1.11
C THR A 234 -3.03 -0.93 -1.39
N GLY A 235 -3.88 0.09 -1.59
CA GLY A 235 -3.48 1.45 -1.91
C GLY A 235 -3.50 2.39 -0.71
N ARG A 236 -4.67 2.97 -0.42
CA ARG A 236 -4.92 3.88 0.71
C ARG A 236 -6.28 3.59 1.31
N GLY A 237 -6.37 3.57 2.64
CA GLY A 237 -7.62 3.28 3.36
C GLY A 237 -8.75 4.22 2.96
N GLN A 238 -8.46 5.50 2.86
CA GLN A 238 -9.43 6.54 2.52
C GLN A 238 -10.00 6.47 1.09
N LEU A 239 -9.59 5.51 0.27
CA LEU A 239 -10.25 5.20 -1.01
C LEU A 239 -11.62 4.55 -0.81
N VAL A 240 -11.90 4.03 0.37
CA VAL A 240 -13.17 3.38 0.72
C VAL A 240 -13.82 4.08 1.92
N ASN A 241 -15.15 4.09 1.94
CA ASN A 241 -15.90 4.35 3.16
C ASN A 241 -16.05 3.03 3.93
N GLU A 242 -15.33 2.88 5.04
CA GLU A 242 -15.26 1.63 5.81
C GLU A 242 -16.62 1.18 6.36
N ALA A 243 -17.47 2.13 6.76
CA ALA A 243 -18.82 1.83 7.26
C ALA A 243 -19.72 1.26 6.16
N ASP A 244 -19.67 1.84 4.95
CA ASP A 244 -20.43 1.37 3.80
C ASP A 244 -19.95 -0.02 3.34
N VAL A 245 -18.64 -0.25 3.33
CA VAL A 245 -18.06 -1.57 3.01
C VAL A 245 -18.49 -2.60 4.04
N ALA A 246 -18.41 -2.29 5.34
CA ALA A 246 -18.87 -3.20 6.41
C ALA A 246 -20.36 -3.53 6.28
N ALA A 247 -21.20 -2.53 5.97
CA ALA A 247 -22.63 -2.74 5.73
C ALA A 247 -22.90 -3.64 4.51
N ALA A 248 -22.15 -3.46 3.41
CA ALA A 248 -22.25 -4.28 2.21
C ALA A 248 -21.80 -5.73 2.44
N LEU A 249 -20.78 -5.95 3.24
CA LEU A 249 -20.33 -7.29 3.67
C LEU A 249 -21.40 -7.95 4.55
N LYS A 250 -21.93 -7.23 5.53
CA LYS A 250 -22.93 -7.74 6.45
C LYS A 250 -24.22 -8.18 5.75
N CYS A 251 -24.67 -7.44 4.73
CA CYS A 251 -25.88 -7.80 3.98
C CYS A 251 -25.60 -8.81 2.84
N GLY A 252 -24.37 -9.24 2.63
CA GLY A 252 -23.98 -10.19 1.58
C GLY A 252 -24.08 -9.60 0.16
N HIS A 253 -24.12 -8.28 0.01
CA HIS A 253 -23.99 -7.63 -1.29
C HIS A 253 -22.54 -7.73 -1.79
N LEU A 254 -21.56 -7.41 -0.94
CA LEU A 254 -20.14 -7.67 -1.17
C LEU A 254 -19.77 -9.06 -0.63
N GLY A 255 -19.10 -9.88 -1.45
CA GLY A 255 -18.73 -11.24 -1.10
C GLY A 255 -17.52 -11.32 -0.15
N GLY A 256 -16.60 -10.35 -0.26
CA GLY A 256 -15.40 -10.26 0.59
C GLY A 256 -14.66 -8.94 0.37
N TYR A 257 -13.90 -8.55 1.40
CA TYR A 257 -13.01 -7.39 1.35
C TYR A 257 -11.62 -7.79 1.84
N GLY A 258 -10.61 -7.64 0.99
CA GLY A 258 -9.21 -7.81 1.35
C GLY A 258 -8.51 -6.45 1.38
N ALA A 259 -7.93 -6.05 2.51
CA ALA A 259 -7.25 -4.77 2.60
C ALA A 259 -5.94 -4.86 3.38
N ASP A 260 -4.95 -4.11 2.91
CA ASP A 260 -3.69 -3.92 3.64
C ASP A 260 -3.60 -2.55 4.30
N VAL A 261 -4.64 -1.72 4.13
CA VAL A 261 -4.67 -0.32 4.57
C VAL A 261 -6.00 0.04 5.20
N MET A 262 -5.97 0.98 6.16
CA MET A 262 -7.15 1.48 6.86
C MET A 262 -7.23 3.01 6.78
N CYS A 263 -8.42 3.57 6.97
CA CYS A 263 -8.62 5.03 6.95
C CYS A 263 -7.79 5.74 8.02
N ILE A 264 -7.68 5.12 9.19
CA ILE A 264 -6.82 5.56 10.30
C ILE A 264 -5.89 4.40 10.63
N GLU A 265 -4.60 4.66 10.71
CA GLU A 265 -3.56 3.67 11.02
C GLU A 265 -2.68 4.15 12.19
N PRO A 266 -2.61 3.42 13.30
CA PRO A 266 -3.34 2.19 13.64
C PRO A 266 -4.86 2.39 13.76
N PRO A 267 -5.67 1.41 13.33
CA PRO A 267 -7.13 1.51 13.42
C PRO A 267 -7.63 1.35 14.85
N SER A 268 -8.82 1.91 15.13
CA SER A 268 -9.51 1.67 16.38
C SER A 268 -10.00 0.22 16.47
N ALA A 269 -10.00 -0.35 17.70
CA ALA A 269 -10.43 -1.73 17.93
C ALA A 269 -11.93 -1.97 17.63
N ASP A 270 -12.75 -0.92 17.64
CA ASP A 270 -14.16 -0.94 17.31
C ASP A 270 -14.48 -0.67 15.82
N ASN A 271 -13.46 -0.68 14.97
CA ASN A 271 -13.66 -0.50 13.53
C ASN A 271 -14.65 -1.56 13.01
N PRO A 272 -15.71 -1.15 12.27
CA PRO A 272 -16.80 -2.04 11.86
C PRO A 272 -16.34 -3.19 10.94
N LEU A 273 -15.22 -3.06 10.27
CA LEU A 273 -14.66 -4.10 9.41
C LEU A 273 -14.14 -5.31 10.21
N PHE A 274 -13.64 -5.10 11.44
CA PHE A 274 -13.13 -6.19 12.27
C PHE A 274 -14.20 -7.16 12.75
N SER A 275 -15.46 -6.74 12.74
CA SER A 275 -16.60 -7.61 13.06
C SER A 275 -17.13 -8.43 11.88
N GLN A 276 -16.60 -8.22 10.65
CA GLN A 276 -17.08 -8.90 9.44
C GLN A 276 -16.21 -10.15 9.15
N PRO A 277 -16.79 -11.36 9.14
CA PRO A 277 -16.03 -12.61 8.94
C PRO A 277 -15.44 -12.77 7.52
N ASN A 278 -15.90 -11.94 6.58
CA ASN A 278 -15.44 -11.89 5.20
C ASN A 278 -14.61 -10.62 4.89
N ALA A 279 -14.14 -9.90 5.93
CA ALA A 279 -13.11 -8.87 5.82
C ALA A 279 -11.75 -9.44 6.26
N PHE A 280 -10.75 -9.31 5.41
CA PHE A 280 -9.39 -9.83 5.62
C PHE A 280 -8.43 -8.64 5.60
N ILE A 281 -8.00 -8.22 6.79
CA ILE A 281 -7.20 -6.99 6.97
C ILE A 281 -5.78 -7.37 7.39
N THR A 282 -4.78 -6.89 6.66
CA THR A 282 -3.38 -6.97 7.02
C THR A 282 -2.85 -5.60 7.44
N PRO A 283 -1.85 -5.51 8.34
CA PRO A 283 -1.48 -4.26 9.01
C PRO A 283 -0.48 -3.43 8.20
N HIS A 284 -0.82 -3.04 6.97
CA HIS A 284 -0.03 -2.22 6.04
C HIS A 284 1.37 -2.78 5.79
N ILE A 285 1.43 -4.07 5.42
CA ILE A 285 2.67 -4.83 5.21
C ILE A 285 2.88 -5.27 3.76
N ALA A 286 2.03 -4.87 2.82
CA ALA A 286 2.17 -5.21 1.41
C ALA A 286 3.52 -4.77 0.81
N TRP A 287 4.16 -3.75 1.37
CA TRP A 287 5.48 -3.23 1.00
C TRP A 287 6.64 -3.88 1.75
N ALA A 288 6.39 -4.65 2.83
CA ALA A 288 7.36 -4.97 3.88
C ALA A 288 8.14 -6.27 3.63
N THR A 289 8.08 -6.87 2.44
CA THR A 289 8.94 -8.01 2.13
C THR A 289 10.42 -7.62 2.26
N LYS A 290 11.28 -8.58 2.63
CA LYS A 290 12.71 -8.32 2.80
C LYS A 290 13.34 -7.75 1.52
N GLU A 291 12.95 -8.28 0.37
CA GLU A 291 13.44 -7.84 -0.94
C GLU A 291 12.99 -6.41 -1.28
N ALA A 292 11.74 -6.05 -0.97
CA ALA A 292 11.25 -4.69 -1.16
C ALA A 292 11.95 -3.70 -0.23
N ARG A 293 12.18 -4.09 1.04
CA ARG A 293 12.93 -3.26 2.01
C ARG A 293 14.41 -3.14 1.65
N SER A 294 15.04 -4.17 1.07
CA SER A 294 16.40 -4.06 0.52
C SER A 294 16.45 -3.01 -0.59
N ARG A 295 15.56 -3.11 -1.59
CA ARG A 295 15.46 -2.11 -2.67
C ARG A 295 15.18 -0.70 -2.14
N LEU A 296 14.32 -0.59 -1.12
CA LEU A 296 14.03 0.69 -0.46
C LEU A 296 15.30 1.32 0.11
N LEU A 297 16.10 0.55 0.86
CA LEU A 297 17.35 1.03 1.46
C LEU A 297 18.41 1.35 0.37
N GLU A 298 18.53 0.51 -0.65
CA GLU A 298 19.44 0.74 -1.78
C GLU A 298 19.13 2.07 -2.48
N VAL A 299 17.88 2.31 -2.87
CA VAL A 299 17.46 3.56 -3.51
C VAL A 299 17.59 4.76 -2.55
N CYS A 300 17.36 4.56 -1.24
CA CYS A 300 17.60 5.60 -0.24
C CYS A 300 19.06 6.02 -0.20
N VAL A 301 19.98 5.06 -0.17
CA VAL A 301 21.43 5.32 -0.21
C VAL A 301 21.82 6.04 -1.49
N GLU A 302 21.31 5.61 -2.65
CA GLU A 302 21.55 6.26 -3.94
C GLU A 302 21.04 7.70 -3.97
N ASN A 303 19.84 7.96 -3.44
CA ASN A 303 19.26 9.30 -3.34
C ASN A 303 20.13 10.24 -2.49
N VAL A 304 20.56 9.77 -1.30
CA VAL A 304 21.42 10.54 -0.40
C VAL A 304 22.77 10.81 -1.04
N LYS A 305 23.40 9.80 -1.66
CA LYS A 305 24.64 9.94 -2.39
C LYS A 305 24.53 10.97 -3.52
N ALA A 306 23.51 10.87 -4.37
CA ALA A 306 23.28 11.81 -5.45
C ALA A 306 23.07 13.25 -4.96
N PHE A 307 22.37 13.42 -3.81
CA PHE A 307 22.24 14.73 -3.17
C PHE A 307 23.59 15.28 -2.72
N ILE A 308 24.41 14.49 -2.04
CA ILE A 308 25.75 14.90 -1.58
C ILE A 308 26.65 15.31 -2.75
N GLU A 309 26.52 14.62 -3.89
CA GLU A 309 27.27 14.88 -5.11
C GLU A 309 26.70 16.06 -5.95
N GLY A 310 25.61 16.69 -5.51
CA GLY A 310 25.01 17.89 -6.12
C GLY A 310 24.04 17.63 -7.31
N HIS A 311 23.62 16.39 -7.53
CA HIS A 311 22.66 16.03 -8.59
C HIS A 311 21.48 15.18 -8.03
N PRO A 312 20.66 15.72 -7.14
CA PRO A 312 19.61 15.00 -6.43
C PRO A 312 18.60 14.36 -7.39
N GLN A 313 18.22 13.12 -7.10
CA GLN A 313 17.27 12.32 -7.88
C GLN A 313 15.99 12.02 -7.08
N ASN A 314 14.95 11.56 -7.77
CA ASN A 314 13.63 11.27 -7.18
C ASN A 314 13.04 12.45 -6.38
N VAL A 315 13.36 13.68 -6.80
CA VAL A 315 12.93 14.93 -6.12
C VAL A 315 11.45 15.18 -6.36
N VAL A 316 10.69 15.41 -5.26
CA VAL A 316 9.23 15.60 -5.27
C VAL A 316 8.78 17.04 -5.07
N ASN A 317 9.69 17.96 -4.74
CA ASN A 317 9.41 19.39 -4.52
C ASN A 317 10.16 20.33 -5.48
N LYS A 318 10.31 19.92 -6.74
CA LYS A 318 10.96 20.71 -7.80
C LYS A 318 10.36 22.10 -8.00
#